data_7fe7ea88716d53e4320c9e170be175a1
#
_entry.id   7fe7ea88716d53e4320c9e170be175a1
#
_cell.length_a   1.000
_cell.length_b   1.000
_cell.length_c   1.000
_cell.angle_alpha   90.00
_cell.angle_beta   90.00
_cell.angle_gamma   90.00
#
_symmetry.space_group_name_H-M   'P 1'
#
loop_
_entity.id
_entity.type
_entity.pdbx_description
1 polymer ?
#
loop_
_entity_poly.entity_id
_entity_poly.type
_entity_poly.pdbx_seq_one_letter_code
_entity_poly.pdbx_strand_id
1 'polypeptide(L)'
;DVESRGLGDVYKRQEVKWEMYTKKIQIEARVLGDLAMNHIIPVATQYQSDLIDNVYKMKDLFSAEKAAKLSAKNLELIEEIADRTAFIKEHVDAMIEARKVANRIESEREKAIAYHDNIVPMMEEIRYHIDKLELIVDNQMWTLPKYRELLFIR
;
A
#
# COMPACT_ATOMS: atom_id res chain seq x y z
N ASP A 1 23.64 41.15 17.76
CA ASP A 1 23.18 41.23 16.40
C ASP A 1 23.66 40.13 15.49
N VAL A 2 24.90 39.70 15.67
CA VAL A 2 25.40 38.47 15.04
C VAL A 2 24.71 37.21 15.62
N GLU A 3 24.43 37.20 16.90
CA GLU A 3 23.69 36.12 17.56
C GLU A 3 22.22 36.01 17.05
N SER A 4 21.58 37.16 16.83
CA SER A 4 20.22 37.22 16.27
C SER A 4 20.17 36.68 14.84
N ARG A 5 21.16 36.94 14.02
CA ARG A 5 21.28 36.39 12.66
C ARG A 5 21.56 34.89 12.66
N GLY A 6 22.44 34.44 13.57
CA GLY A 6 22.74 33.02 13.73
C GLY A 6 21.51 32.19 14.14
N LEU A 7 20.70 32.71 15.05
CA LEU A 7 19.43 32.10 15.46
C LEU A 7 18.43 32.04 14.30
N GLY A 8 18.28 33.13 13.54
CA GLY A 8 17.42 33.16 12.36
C GLY A 8 17.81 32.13 11.31
N ASP A 9 19.08 31.94 11.07
CA ASP A 9 19.59 30.93 10.12
C ASP A 9 19.34 29.50 10.60
N VAL A 10 19.47 29.24 11.92
CA VAL A 10 19.16 27.93 12.50
C VAL A 10 17.67 27.60 12.36
N TYR A 11 16.77 28.53 12.63
CA TYR A 11 15.33 28.34 12.47
C TYR A 11 14.95 28.09 11.01
N LYS A 12 15.50 28.84 10.07
CA LYS A 12 15.29 28.63 8.64
C LYS A 12 15.74 27.24 8.17
N ARG A 13 16.87 26.75 8.66
CA ARG A 13 17.36 25.40 8.34
C ARG A 13 16.42 24.33 8.89
N GLN A 14 15.87 24.50 10.07
CA GLN A 14 14.89 23.56 10.63
C GLN A 14 13.60 23.56 9.84
N GLU A 15 13.06 24.71 9.48
CA GLU A 15 11.86 24.82 8.63
C GLU A 15 12.06 24.11 7.28
N VAL A 16 13.19 24.29 6.63
CA VAL A 16 13.54 23.62 5.39
C VAL A 16 13.57 22.11 5.57
N LYS A 17 14.12 21.60 6.68
CA LYS A 17 14.13 20.17 6.98
C LYS A 17 12.73 19.60 7.16
N TRP A 18 11.84 20.28 7.87
CA TRP A 18 10.46 19.85 8.02
C TRP A 18 9.70 19.86 6.70
N GLU A 19 9.89 20.90 5.93
CA GLU A 19 9.29 21.00 4.60
C GLU A 19 9.78 19.88 3.67
N MET A 20 11.06 19.59 3.66
CA MET A 20 11.65 18.50 2.88
C MET A 20 11.11 17.14 3.32
N TYR A 21 11.00 16.90 4.62
CA TYR A 21 10.39 15.68 5.17
C TYR A 21 8.96 15.51 4.70
N THR A 22 8.15 16.56 4.86
CA THR A 22 6.76 16.56 4.43
C THR A 22 6.63 16.24 2.93
N LYS A 23 7.42 16.90 2.09
CA LYS A 23 7.40 16.67 0.63
C LYS A 23 7.78 15.23 0.28
N LYS A 24 8.79 14.69 0.96
CA LYS A 24 9.20 13.29 0.77
C LYS A 24 8.05 12.33 1.05
N ILE A 25 7.40 12.48 2.20
CA ILE A 25 6.27 11.60 2.57
C ILE A 25 5.08 11.82 1.64
N GLN A 26 4.81 13.04 1.22
CA GLN A 26 3.75 13.32 0.23
C GLN A 26 3.97 12.55 -1.07
N ILE A 27 5.19 12.57 -1.59
CA ILE A 27 5.54 11.87 -2.84
C ILE A 27 5.40 10.36 -2.64
N GLU A 28 5.98 9.83 -1.57
CA GLU A 28 5.93 8.40 -1.26
C GLU A 28 4.48 7.90 -1.08
N ALA A 29 3.65 8.67 -0.37
CA ALA A 29 2.23 8.32 -0.17
C ALA A 29 1.44 8.32 -1.48
N ARG A 30 1.67 9.30 -2.35
CA ARG A 30 1.03 9.36 -3.67
C ARG A 30 1.43 8.18 -4.54
N VAL A 31 2.71 7.88 -4.61
CA VAL A 31 3.23 6.76 -5.40
C VAL A 31 2.67 5.44 -4.87
N LEU A 32 2.68 5.24 -3.56
CA LEU A 32 2.12 4.04 -2.93
C LEU A 32 0.63 3.88 -3.25
N GLY A 33 -0.14 4.94 -3.11
CA GLY A 33 -1.58 4.94 -3.43
C GLY A 33 -1.83 4.62 -4.90
N ASP A 34 -1.08 5.22 -5.80
CA ASP A 34 -1.19 4.96 -7.24
C ASP A 34 -0.83 3.51 -7.60
N LEU A 35 0.29 3.01 -7.09
CA LEU A 35 0.71 1.63 -7.31
C LEU A 35 -0.34 0.64 -6.77
N ALA A 36 -0.86 0.90 -5.57
CA ALA A 36 -1.87 0.04 -4.96
C ALA A 36 -3.14 -0.02 -5.80
N MET A 37 -3.69 1.12 -6.16
CA MET A 37 -5.00 1.21 -6.83
C MET A 37 -4.97 0.86 -8.30
N ASN A 38 -3.90 1.21 -9.00
CA ASN A 38 -3.83 1.09 -10.46
C ASN A 38 -3.01 -0.12 -10.95
N HIS A 39 -2.21 -0.73 -10.10
CA HIS A 39 -1.37 -1.88 -10.47
C HIS A 39 -1.64 -3.11 -9.61
N ILE A 40 -1.60 -2.99 -8.31
CA ILE A 40 -1.64 -4.15 -7.42
C ILE A 40 -3.06 -4.71 -7.29
N ILE A 41 -4.04 -3.87 -6.99
CA ILE A 41 -5.44 -4.31 -6.84
C ILE A 41 -5.99 -4.91 -8.13
N PRO A 42 -5.80 -4.30 -9.32
CA PRO A 42 -6.27 -4.91 -10.56
C PRO A 42 -5.68 -6.30 -10.81
N VAL A 43 -4.38 -6.48 -10.59
CA VAL A 43 -3.71 -7.78 -10.78
C VAL A 43 -4.21 -8.81 -9.75
N ALA A 44 -4.32 -8.43 -8.50
CA ALA A 44 -4.84 -9.31 -7.44
C ALA A 44 -6.28 -9.74 -7.73
N THR A 45 -7.12 -8.82 -8.20
CA THR A 45 -8.52 -9.09 -8.58
C THR A 45 -8.58 -10.04 -9.77
N GLN A 46 -7.72 -9.87 -10.77
CA GLN A 46 -7.66 -10.77 -11.93
C GLN A 46 -7.26 -12.18 -11.51
N TYR A 47 -6.23 -12.30 -10.68
CA TYR A 47 -5.81 -13.60 -10.14
C TYR A 47 -6.91 -14.26 -9.31
N GLN A 48 -7.61 -13.48 -8.50
CA GLN A 48 -8.78 -13.96 -7.75
C GLN A 48 -9.87 -14.50 -8.69
N SER A 49 -10.16 -13.80 -9.79
CA SER A 49 -11.10 -14.26 -10.82
C SER A 49 -10.69 -15.62 -11.39
N ASP A 50 -9.41 -15.81 -11.68
CA ASP A 50 -8.91 -17.08 -12.19
C ASP A 50 -9.09 -18.20 -11.16
N LEU A 51 -8.88 -17.93 -9.87
CA LEU A 51 -9.13 -18.88 -8.80
C LEU A 51 -10.63 -19.23 -8.68
N ILE A 52 -11.50 -18.24 -8.81
CA ILE A 52 -12.95 -18.44 -8.76
C ILE A 52 -13.41 -19.30 -9.93
N ASP A 53 -12.93 -19.03 -11.13
CA ASP A 53 -13.23 -19.85 -12.32
C ASP A 53 -12.80 -21.30 -12.11
N ASN A 54 -11.64 -21.52 -11.52
CA ASN A 54 -11.15 -22.85 -11.19
C ASN A 54 -12.09 -23.56 -10.22
N VAL A 55 -12.58 -22.90 -9.18
CA VAL A 55 -13.51 -23.47 -8.21
C VAL A 55 -14.83 -23.87 -8.89
N TYR A 56 -15.37 -23.02 -9.76
CA TYR A 56 -16.59 -23.33 -10.51
C TYR A 56 -16.41 -24.53 -11.43
N LYS A 57 -15.30 -24.61 -12.13
CA LYS A 57 -14.99 -25.76 -13.01
C LYS A 57 -14.83 -27.06 -12.22
N MET A 58 -14.27 -27.01 -11.01
CA MET A 58 -14.19 -28.15 -10.11
C MET A 58 -15.57 -28.66 -9.71
N LYS A 59 -16.54 -27.77 -9.46
CA LYS A 59 -17.93 -28.13 -9.14
C LYS A 59 -18.60 -28.86 -10.29
N ASP A 60 -18.29 -28.52 -11.53
CA ASP A 60 -18.86 -29.17 -12.70
C ASP A 60 -18.28 -30.56 -12.94
N LEU A 61 -17.00 -30.78 -12.61
CA LEU A 61 -16.31 -32.04 -12.86
C LEU A 61 -16.53 -33.10 -11.79
N PHE A 62 -16.72 -32.70 -10.53
CA PHE A 62 -16.72 -33.60 -9.39
C PHE A 62 -18.01 -33.47 -8.60
N SER A 63 -18.27 -34.45 -7.71
CA SER A 63 -19.36 -34.35 -6.74
C SER A 63 -19.17 -33.10 -5.86
N ALA A 64 -20.27 -32.58 -5.31
CA ALA A 64 -20.20 -31.40 -4.45
C ALA A 64 -19.22 -31.55 -3.28
N GLU A 65 -19.21 -32.74 -2.65
CA GLU A 65 -18.32 -33.05 -1.55
C GLU A 65 -16.85 -33.07 -1.98
N LYS A 66 -16.55 -33.74 -3.10
CA LYS A 66 -15.19 -33.81 -3.62
C LYS A 66 -14.70 -32.45 -4.13
N ALA A 67 -15.55 -31.71 -4.84
CA ALA A 67 -15.22 -30.35 -5.31
C ALA A 67 -14.92 -29.42 -4.13
N ALA A 68 -15.66 -29.45 -3.07
CA ALA A 68 -15.42 -28.64 -1.86
C ALA A 68 -14.06 -28.97 -1.24
N LYS A 69 -13.73 -30.24 -1.14
CA LYS A 69 -12.46 -30.70 -0.59
C LYS A 69 -11.26 -30.24 -1.45
N LEU A 70 -11.35 -30.41 -2.77
CA LEU A 70 -10.28 -30.05 -3.70
C LEU A 70 -10.10 -28.53 -3.82
N SER A 71 -11.16 -27.76 -3.62
CA SER A 71 -11.17 -26.30 -3.75
C SER A 71 -10.88 -25.56 -2.44
N ALA A 72 -10.73 -26.25 -1.32
CA ALA A 72 -10.62 -25.65 0.01
C ALA A 72 -9.50 -24.58 0.07
N LYS A 73 -8.33 -24.90 -0.44
CA LYS A 73 -7.19 -23.96 -0.46
C LYS A 73 -7.43 -22.75 -1.37
N ASN A 74 -8.03 -22.97 -2.52
CA ASN A 74 -8.38 -21.86 -3.42
C ASN A 74 -9.42 -20.93 -2.82
N LEU A 75 -10.39 -21.46 -2.08
CA LEU A 75 -11.37 -20.64 -1.36
C LEU A 75 -10.71 -19.78 -0.28
N GLU A 76 -9.77 -20.33 0.48
CA GLU A 76 -9.00 -19.57 1.46
C GLU A 76 -8.23 -18.39 0.79
N LEU A 77 -7.59 -18.64 -0.35
CA LEU A 77 -6.87 -17.62 -1.10
C LEU A 77 -7.81 -16.54 -1.66
N ILE A 78 -8.98 -16.94 -2.15
CA ILE A 78 -10.02 -16.02 -2.64
C ILE A 78 -10.46 -15.05 -1.53
N GLU A 79 -10.72 -15.58 -0.35
CA GLU A 79 -11.11 -14.78 0.82
C GLU A 79 -9.97 -13.84 1.24
N GLU A 80 -8.74 -14.35 1.33
CA GLU A 80 -7.58 -13.55 1.71
C GLU A 80 -7.34 -12.39 0.74
N ILE A 81 -7.43 -12.64 -0.57
CA ILE A 81 -7.31 -11.58 -1.57
C ILE A 81 -8.41 -10.53 -1.41
N ALA A 82 -9.66 -10.97 -1.19
CA ALA A 82 -10.78 -10.06 -0.97
C ALA A 82 -10.56 -9.15 0.25
N ASP A 83 -10.15 -9.75 1.37
CA ASP A 83 -9.92 -9.01 2.61
C ASP A 83 -8.78 -8.01 2.49
N ARG A 84 -7.67 -8.42 1.88
CA ARG A 84 -6.50 -7.54 1.71
C ARG A 84 -6.77 -6.41 0.71
N THR A 85 -7.43 -6.69 -0.40
CA THR A 85 -7.77 -5.64 -1.37
C THR A 85 -8.76 -4.64 -0.80
N ALA A 86 -9.75 -5.09 -0.03
CA ALA A 86 -10.69 -4.20 0.66
C ALA A 86 -9.97 -3.31 1.69
N PHE A 87 -9.08 -3.89 2.48
CA PHE A 87 -8.26 -3.15 3.44
C PHE A 87 -7.41 -2.08 2.75
N ILE A 88 -6.72 -2.44 1.68
CA ILE A 88 -5.87 -1.50 0.93
C ILE A 88 -6.69 -0.34 0.37
N LYS A 89 -7.84 -0.60 -0.25
CA LYS A 89 -8.72 0.45 -0.80
C LYS A 89 -9.17 1.42 0.28
N GLU A 90 -9.65 0.89 1.40
CA GLU A 90 -10.12 1.69 2.53
C GLU A 90 -9.00 2.56 3.11
N HIS A 91 -7.82 1.99 3.29
CA HIS A 91 -6.69 2.71 3.86
C HIS A 91 -6.05 3.71 2.89
N VAL A 92 -6.07 3.45 1.59
CA VAL A 92 -5.66 4.44 0.59
C VAL A 92 -6.59 5.66 0.64
N ASP A 93 -7.90 5.44 0.69
CA ASP A 93 -8.88 6.53 0.80
C ASP A 93 -8.69 7.32 2.10
N ALA A 94 -8.51 6.63 3.23
CA ALA A 94 -8.25 7.26 4.52
C ALA A 94 -6.93 8.06 4.52
N MET A 95 -5.90 7.54 3.86
CA MET A 95 -4.61 8.22 3.72
C MET A 95 -4.74 9.50 2.89
N ILE A 96 -5.53 9.48 1.82
CA ILE A 96 -5.80 10.67 1.00
C ILE A 96 -6.49 11.75 1.84
N GLU A 97 -7.49 11.38 2.62
CA GLU A 97 -8.19 12.32 3.50
C GLU A 97 -7.28 12.86 4.62
N ALA A 98 -6.46 12.01 5.22
CA ALA A 98 -5.49 12.43 6.23
C ALA A 98 -4.47 13.44 5.65
N ARG A 99 -4.04 13.24 4.41
CA ARG A 99 -3.15 14.17 3.71
C ARG A 99 -3.83 15.52 3.47
N LYS A 100 -5.08 15.53 3.06
CA LYS A 100 -5.85 16.78 2.89
C LYS A 100 -5.93 17.58 4.19
N VAL A 101 -6.16 16.90 5.30
CA VAL A 101 -6.19 17.52 6.62
C VAL A 101 -4.82 18.08 7.00
N ALA A 102 -3.77 17.29 6.85
CA ALA A 102 -2.40 17.69 7.18
C ALA A 102 -1.93 18.89 6.32
N ASN A 103 -2.32 18.92 5.03
CA ASN A 103 -1.93 19.99 4.11
C ASN A 103 -2.53 21.35 4.46
N ARG A 104 -3.59 21.39 5.26
CA ARG A 104 -4.20 22.65 5.75
C ARG A 104 -3.45 23.26 6.92
N ILE A 105 -2.53 22.53 7.54
CA ILE A 105 -1.73 23.03 8.66
C ILE A 105 -0.71 24.02 8.12
N GLU A 106 -0.68 25.22 8.70
CA GLU A 106 0.23 26.29 8.24
C GLU A 106 1.65 26.12 8.74
N SER A 107 1.83 25.68 9.99
CA SER A 107 3.16 25.45 10.57
C SER A 107 3.84 24.25 9.92
N GLU A 108 5.01 24.45 9.35
CA GLU A 108 5.78 23.37 8.71
C GLU A 108 6.15 22.26 9.70
N ARG A 109 6.46 22.64 10.94
CA ARG A 109 6.74 21.67 12.00
C ARG A 109 5.52 20.81 12.33
N GLU A 110 4.38 21.43 12.57
CA GLU A 110 3.15 20.71 12.92
C GLU A 110 2.66 19.85 11.76
N LYS A 111 2.80 20.35 10.54
CA LYS A 111 2.49 19.59 9.33
C LYS A 111 3.39 18.33 9.24
N ALA A 112 4.68 18.45 9.44
CA ALA A 112 5.61 17.33 9.45
C ALA A 112 5.24 16.30 10.53
N ILE A 113 4.87 16.74 11.71
CA ILE A 113 4.41 15.88 12.80
C ILE A 113 3.11 15.15 12.40
N ALA A 114 2.16 15.84 11.80
CA ALA A 114 0.91 15.23 11.32
C ALA A 114 1.17 14.16 10.26
N TYR A 115 2.08 14.41 9.32
CA TYR A 115 2.49 13.40 8.35
C TYR A 115 3.12 12.19 9.00
N HIS A 116 4.04 12.41 9.93
CA HIS A 116 4.70 11.33 10.66
C HIS A 116 3.72 10.49 11.48
N ASP A 117 2.80 11.13 12.18
CA ASP A 117 1.91 10.46 13.13
C ASP A 117 0.69 9.82 12.44
N ASN A 118 0.16 10.43 11.38
CA ASN A 118 -1.12 10.03 10.79
C ASN A 118 -0.99 9.39 9.42
N ILE A 119 0.03 9.73 8.62
CA ILE A 119 0.17 9.22 7.25
C ILE A 119 1.15 8.06 7.17
N VAL A 120 2.33 8.18 7.77
CA VAL A 120 3.35 7.12 7.74
C VAL A 120 2.84 5.78 8.27
N PRO A 121 2.11 5.70 9.39
CA PRO A 121 1.54 4.42 9.85
C PRO A 121 0.56 3.80 8.86
N MET A 122 -0.25 4.61 8.17
CA MET A 122 -1.16 4.11 7.13
C MET A 122 -0.38 3.54 5.95
N MET A 123 0.71 4.19 5.54
CA MET A 123 1.58 3.69 4.47
C MET A 123 2.18 2.34 4.84
N GLU A 124 2.62 2.16 6.07
CA GLU A 124 3.19 0.90 6.55
C GLU A 124 2.16 -0.23 6.54
N GLU A 125 0.92 0.03 6.95
CA GLU A 125 -0.17 -0.94 6.91
C GLU A 125 -0.55 -1.32 5.48
N ILE A 126 -0.66 -0.35 4.59
CA ILE A 126 -0.91 -0.60 3.16
C ILE A 126 0.20 -1.47 2.59
N ARG A 127 1.45 -1.13 2.85
CA ARG A 127 2.61 -1.89 2.37
C ARG A 127 2.61 -3.32 2.90
N TYR A 128 2.26 -3.53 4.15
CA TYR A 128 2.16 -4.87 4.74
C TYR A 128 1.19 -5.75 3.95
N HIS A 129 0.00 -5.25 3.63
CA HIS A 129 -0.99 -6.02 2.86
C HIS A 129 -0.57 -6.23 1.40
N ILE A 130 0.11 -5.26 0.80
CA ILE A 130 0.68 -5.40 -0.54
C ILE A 130 1.75 -6.51 -0.56
N ASP A 131 2.63 -6.54 0.42
CA ASP A 131 3.67 -7.56 0.54
C ASP A 131 3.06 -8.96 0.67
N LYS A 132 1.96 -9.09 1.39
CA LYS A 132 1.22 -10.36 1.50
C LYS A 132 0.59 -10.79 0.18
N LEU A 133 0.01 -9.85 -0.57
CA LEU A 133 -0.52 -10.12 -1.92
C LEU A 133 0.59 -10.54 -2.88
N GLU A 134 1.76 -9.93 -2.77
CA GLU A 134 2.93 -10.30 -3.58
C GLU A 134 3.30 -11.79 -3.45
N LEU A 135 3.14 -12.35 -2.25
CA LEU A 135 3.42 -13.77 -2.00
C LEU A 135 2.37 -14.71 -2.56
N ILE A 136 1.14 -14.24 -2.78
CA ILE A 136 0.01 -15.05 -3.20
C ILE A 136 -0.19 -15.02 -4.71
N VAL A 137 -0.10 -13.83 -5.33
CA VAL A 137 -0.41 -13.60 -6.73
C VAL A 137 0.66 -14.23 -7.64
N ASP A 138 0.21 -14.76 -8.78
CA ASP A 138 1.07 -15.35 -9.79
C ASP A 138 2.18 -14.38 -10.21
N ASN A 139 3.41 -14.86 -10.24
CA ASN A 139 4.58 -14.09 -10.62
C ASN A 139 4.50 -13.50 -12.03
N GLN A 140 3.88 -14.20 -12.96
CA GLN A 140 3.76 -13.74 -14.35
C GLN A 140 2.71 -12.63 -14.48
N MET A 141 1.72 -12.63 -13.62
CA MET A 141 0.68 -11.59 -13.58
C MET A 141 1.13 -10.33 -12.83
N TRP A 142 2.05 -10.47 -11.88
CA TRP A 142 2.56 -9.36 -11.06
C TRP A 142 3.42 -8.44 -11.91
N THR A 143 2.95 -7.21 -12.14
CA THR A 143 3.59 -6.25 -13.06
C THR A 143 4.78 -5.51 -12.47
N LEU A 144 4.96 -5.58 -11.15
CA LEU A 144 6.05 -4.93 -10.44
C LEU A 144 7.13 -5.97 -10.07
N PRO A 145 8.40 -5.57 -9.91
CA PRO A 145 9.42 -6.49 -9.41
C PRO A 145 9.05 -7.00 -8.02
N LYS A 146 9.07 -8.31 -7.85
CA LYS A 146 8.91 -8.94 -6.53
C LYS A 146 10.22 -8.85 -5.76
N TYR A 147 10.11 -8.83 -4.42
CA TYR A 147 11.26 -8.75 -3.54
C TYR A 147 12.32 -9.80 -3.87
N ARG A 148 11.92 -11.04 -4.15
CA ARG A 148 12.86 -12.10 -4.48
C ARG A 148 13.60 -11.82 -5.80
N GLU A 149 13.00 -11.14 -6.76
CA GLU A 149 13.65 -10.75 -8.02
C GLU A 149 14.74 -9.73 -7.78
N LEU A 150 14.51 -8.81 -6.86
CA LEU A 150 15.49 -7.79 -6.47
C LEU A 150 16.72 -8.40 -5.80
N LEU A 151 16.59 -9.54 -5.13
CA LEU A 151 17.72 -10.22 -4.47
C LEU A 151 18.73 -10.81 -5.45
N PHE A 152 18.35 -11.05 -6.71
CA PHE A 152 19.18 -11.69 -7.73
C PHE A 152 19.64 -10.74 -8.83
N ILE A 153 19.40 -9.46 -8.69
CA ILE A 153 19.94 -8.44 -9.58
C ILE A 153 21.41 -8.23 -9.23
N ARG A 154 22.30 -8.47 -10.18
CA ARG A 154 23.75 -8.27 -10.04
C ARG A 154 24.21 -7.06 -10.86
#